data_c37d9b8a94c4f7837633c9cde11442bd
#
_entry.id   c37d9b8a94c4f7837633c9cde11442bd
#
_cell.length_a   1.000
_cell.length_b   1.000
_cell.length_c   1.000
_cell.angle_alpha   90.00
_cell.angle_beta   90.00
_cell.angle_gamma   90.00
#
_symmetry.space_group_name_H-M   'P 1'
#
loop_
_entity.id
_entity.type
_entity.pdbx_description
1 polymer ?
#
loop_
_entity_poly.entity_id
_entity_poly.type
_entity_poly.pdbx_seq_one_letter_code
_entity_poly.pdbx_strand_id
1 'polypeptide(L)'
;MRVMQLYKNFKTKLREKDLTKNFWKNFYPLAYAKAIHDNAKIFNVDPYFVKGLIRQESLFNSQVQSRAGAIGLMQIMPETGRVLYANSTKSAPFNTTILFNPDTNIQLGIQYIGQLNKRFKKNKTHILISYNAGPHNLKKWLKRFSHLQDPDVFIESIPYPETRKYVKKVLRNYGIYQSLYSKKNL
;
A
#
# COMPACT_ATOMS: atom_id res chain seq x y z
N MET A 1 -9.80 9.69 -11.78
CA MET A 1 -9.51 9.80 -13.23
C MET A 1 -9.13 11.23 -13.69
N ARG A 2 -9.85 12.28 -13.33
CA ARG A 2 -9.56 13.68 -13.72
C ARG A 2 -8.15 14.19 -13.33
N VAL A 3 -7.68 13.89 -12.12
CA VAL A 3 -6.39 14.40 -11.59
C VAL A 3 -5.18 13.84 -12.34
N MET A 4 -5.19 12.57 -12.75
CA MET A 4 -4.10 11.98 -13.55
C MET A 4 -4.07 12.47 -14.99
N GLN A 5 -5.25 12.80 -15.56
CA GLN A 5 -5.33 13.42 -16.87
C GLN A 5 -4.79 14.86 -16.84
N LEU A 6 -5.12 15.60 -15.78
CA LEU A 6 -4.54 16.93 -15.52
C LEU A 6 -3.02 16.86 -15.39
N TYR A 7 -2.48 15.89 -14.67
CA TYR A 7 -1.02 15.70 -14.54
C TYR A 7 -0.33 15.45 -15.89
N LYS A 8 -0.90 14.60 -16.75
CA LYS A 8 -0.36 14.39 -18.11
C LYS A 8 -0.36 15.66 -18.94
N ASN A 9 -1.43 16.44 -18.85
CA ASN A 9 -1.57 17.71 -19.60
C ASN A 9 -0.68 18.84 -19.03
N PHE A 10 -0.40 18.82 -17.72
CA PHE A 10 0.48 19.80 -17.06
C PHE A 10 1.97 19.48 -17.22
N LYS A 11 2.35 18.21 -17.32
CA LYS A 11 3.77 17.79 -17.48
C LYS A 11 4.40 18.36 -18.73
N THR A 12 3.62 18.67 -19.76
CA THR A 12 4.07 19.32 -21.00
C THR A 12 4.23 20.83 -20.89
N LYS A 13 3.67 21.48 -19.85
CA LYS A 13 3.65 22.95 -19.72
C LYS A 13 4.46 23.52 -18.55
N LEU A 14 4.77 22.70 -17.54
CA LEU A 14 5.50 23.14 -16.34
C LEU A 14 6.90 22.54 -16.31
N ARG A 15 7.93 23.40 -16.20
CA ARG A 15 9.28 22.93 -15.86
C ARG A 15 9.23 22.32 -14.47
N GLU A 16 9.97 21.23 -14.22
CA GLU A 16 10.02 20.57 -12.91
C GLU A 16 10.34 21.52 -11.74
N LYS A 17 11.03 22.63 -12.04
CA LYS A 17 11.37 23.72 -11.09
C LYS A 17 10.14 24.47 -10.54
N ASP A 18 9.02 24.46 -11.26
CA ASP A 18 7.83 25.24 -10.91
C ASP A 18 6.82 24.45 -10.04
N LEU A 19 7.10 23.18 -9.80
CA LEU A 19 6.24 22.31 -9.01
C LEU A 19 6.55 22.45 -7.52
N THR A 20 5.87 23.37 -6.87
CA THR A 20 5.99 23.59 -5.41
C THR A 20 5.54 22.36 -4.61
N LYS A 21 6.04 22.25 -3.37
CA LYS A 21 5.61 21.21 -2.40
C LYS A 21 4.07 21.16 -2.26
N ASN A 22 3.39 22.31 -2.34
CA ASN A 22 1.94 22.42 -2.27
C ASN A 22 1.24 21.82 -3.50
N PHE A 23 1.81 21.93 -4.69
CA PHE A 23 1.29 21.27 -5.88
C PHE A 23 1.27 19.74 -5.69
N TRP A 24 2.36 19.15 -5.22
CA TRP A 24 2.46 17.72 -4.99
C TRP A 24 1.48 17.19 -3.93
N LYS A 25 1.13 17.99 -2.92
CA LYS A 25 0.14 17.62 -1.90
C LYS A 25 -1.24 17.34 -2.50
N ASN A 26 -1.62 17.97 -3.63
CA ASN A 26 -2.88 17.68 -4.31
C ASN A 26 -2.92 16.27 -4.91
N PHE A 27 -1.76 15.72 -5.28
CA PHE A 27 -1.65 14.36 -5.83
C PHE A 27 -1.39 13.31 -4.74
N TYR A 28 -0.95 13.74 -3.56
CA TYR A 28 -0.64 12.88 -2.41
C TYR A 28 -1.44 13.34 -1.18
N PRO A 29 -2.77 13.22 -1.20
CA PRO A 29 -3.61 13.74 -0.13
C PRO A 29 -3.43 12.96 1.17
N LEU A 30 -3.70 13.60 2.31
CA LEU A 30 -3.78 12.97 3.63
C LEU A 30 -5.19 12.41 3.91
N ALA A 31 -5.86 11.85 2.90
CA ALA A 31 -7.17 11.24 3.09
C ALA A 31 -7.12 10.14 4.17
N TYR A 32 -8.22 9.98 4.90
CA TYR A 32 -8.39 9.01 6.00
C TYR A 32 -7.28 9.09 7.08
N ALA A 33 -6.73 10.30 7.31
CA ALA A 33 -5.54 10.49 8.14
C ALA A 33 -5.71 9.93 9.56
N LYS A 34 -6.85 10.18 10.22
CA LYS A 34 -7.13 9.70 11.58
C LYS A 34 -7.20 8.18 11.63
N ALA A 35 -8.01 7.56 10.79
CA ALA A 35 -8.15 6.09 10.76
C ALA A 35 -6.83 5.39 10.47
N ILE A 36 -6.05 5.90 9.51
CA ILE A 36 -4.72 5.35 9.19
C ILE A 36 -3.77 5.52 10.36
N HIS A 37 -3.71 6.70 10.98
CA HIS A 37 -2.79 6.97 12.08
C HIS A 37 -3.07 6.08 13.30
N ASP A 38 -4.34 5.98 13.71
CA ASP A 38 -4.74 5.23 14.90
C ASP A 38 -4.44 3.73 14.72
N ASN A 39 -4.84 3.15 13.58
CA ASN A 39 -4.55 1.74 13.30
C ASN A 39 -3.05 1.47 13.08
N ALA A 40 -2.32 2.38 12.44
CA ALA A 40 -0.89 2.28 12.25
C ALA A 40 -0.13 2.23 13.59
N LYS A 41 -0.58 3.01 14.60
CA LYS A 41 -0.05 2.97 15.95
C LYS A 41 -0.32 1.62 16.64
N ILE A 42 -1.54 1.09 16.54
CA ILE A 42 -1.94 -0.20 17.14
C ILE A 42 -1.08 -1.35 16.58
N PHE A 43 -0.89 -1.41 15.27
CA PHE A 43 -0.20 -2.50 14.61
C PHE A 43 1.30 -2.25 14.33
N ASN A 44 1.86 -1.15 14.85
CA ASN A 44 3.25 -0.74 14.67
C ASN A 44 3.67 -0.70 13.19
N VAL A 45 2.91 0.04 12.40
CA VAL A 45 3.11 0.27 10.96
C VAL A 45 3.37 1.75 10.70
N ASP A 46 4.24 2.07 9.74
CA ASP A 46 4.45 3.46 9.31
C ASP A 46 3.22 3.98 8.53
N PRO A 47 2.55 5.06 8.99
CA PRO A 47 1.35 5.59 8.35
C PRO A 47 1.60 6.09 6.92
N TYR A 48 2.81 6.57 6.61
CA TYR A 48 3.16 6.99 5.25
C TYR A 48 3.34 5.79 4.31
N PHE A 49 3.81 4.67 4.84
CA PHE A 49 3.87 3.42 4.08
C PHE A 49 2.46 2.93 3.71
N VAL A 50 1.52 2.99 4.67
CA VAL A 50 0.10 2.67 4.43
C VAL A 50 -0.49 3.58 3.36
N LYS A 51 -0.26 4.91 3.43
CA LYS A 51 -0.75 5.86 2.43
C LYS A 51 -0.19 5.57 1.05
N GLY A 52 1.10 5.22 0.96
CA GLY A 52 1.75 4.84 -0.29
C GLY A 52 1.11 3.60 -0.93
N LEU A 53 0.73 2.62 -0.09
CA LEU A 53 0.05 1.40 -0.49
C LEU A 53 -1.38 1.71 -0.95
N ILE A 54 -2.21 2.38 -0.15
CA ILE A 54 -3.59 2.74 -0.50
C ILE A 54 -3.63 3.53 -1.83
N ARG A 55 -2.67 4.44 -2.02
CA ARG A 55 -2.57 5.18 -3.28
C ARG A 55 -2.35 4.24 -4.48
N GLN A 56 -1.55 3.19 -4.34
CA GLN A 56 -1.31 2.22 -5.40
C GLN A 56 -2.52 1.31 -5.63
N GLU A 57 -3.21 0.90 -4.56
CA GLU A 57 -4.31 -0.05 -4.62
C GLU A 57 -5.60 0.55 -5.19
N SER A 58 -5.98 1.73 -4.72
CA SER A 58 -7.31 2.30 -5.02
C SER A 58 -7.32 3.77 -5.41
N LEU A 59 -6.19 4.48 -5.34
CA LEU A 59 -6.16 5.95 -5.39
C LEU A 59 -7.11 6.59 -4.37
N PHE A 60 -7.25 5.98 -3.20
CA PHE A 60 -8.17 6.38 -2.12
C PHE A 60 -9.66 6.28 -2.46
N ASN A 61 -10.05 5.51 -3.46
CA ASN A 61 -11.44 5.20 -3.75
C ASN A 61 -11.87 3.93 -2.98
N SER A 62 -12.77 4.10 -1.99
CA SER A 62 -13.25 2.99 -1.15
C SER A 62 -14.20 2.03 -1.89
N GLN A 63 -14.74 2.43 -3.02
CA GLN A 63 -15.73 1.64 -3.78
C GLN A 63 -15.11 0.81 -4.91
N VAL A 64 -13.78 0.75 -4.98
CA VAL A 64 -13.10 -0.04 -6.03
C VAL A 64 -13.16 -1.53 -5.71
N GLN A 65 -13.54 -2.30 -6.71
CA GLN A 65 -13.36 -3.75 -6.75
C GLN A 65 -12.52 -4.13 -7.97
N SER A 66 -11.50 -4.95 -7.77
CA SER A 66 -10.66 -5.44 -8.86
C SER A 66 -11.34 -6.58 -9.62
N ARG A 67 -10.85 -6.90 -10.82
CA ARG A 67 -11.31 -8.08 -11.59
C ARG A 67 -11.09 -9.39 -10.83
N ALA A 68 -10.08 -9.45 -9.97
CA ALA A 68 -9.79 -10.61 -9.14
C ALA A 68 -10.65 -10.67 -7.86
N GLY A 69 -11.51 -9.65 -7.61
CA GLY A 69 -12.39 -9.59 -6.45
C GLY A 69 -11.79 -8.92 -5.21
N ALA A 70 -10.62 -8.30 -5.30
CA ALA A 70 -10.08 -7.49 -4.20
C ALA A 70 -10.91 -6.21 -4.01
N ILE A 71 -11.16 -5.80 -2.76
CA ILE A 71 -12.16 -4.78 -2.41
C ILE A 71 -11.56 -3.63 -1.59
N GLY A 72 -11.99 -2.41 -1.93
CA GLY A 72 -11.86 -1.22 -1.11
C GLY A 72 -10.48 -0.55 -1.15
N LEU A 73 -10.23 0.32 -0.18
CA LEU A 73 -9.05 1.20 -0.13
C LEU A 73 -7.72 0.45 -0.24
N MET A 74 -7.61 -0.68 0.46
CA MET A 74 -6.40 -1.49 0.54
C MET A 74 -6.50 -2.77 -0.29
N GLN A 75 -7.52 -2.90 -1.15
CA GLN A 75 -7.73 -4.02 -2.06
C GLN A 75 -7.59 -5.38 -1.35
N ILE A 76 -8.42 -5.59 -0.33
CA ILE A 76 -8.39 -6.83 0.46
C ILE A 76 -9.20 -7.91 -0.26
N MET A 77 -8.58 -9.08 -0.45
CA MET A 77 -9.29 -10.25 -0.95
C MET A 77 -10.30 -10.74 0.09
N PRO A 78 -11.53 -11.14 -0.30
CA PRO A 78 -12.59 -11.58 0.62
C PRO A 78 -12.13 -12.65 1.61
N GLU A 79 -11.34 -13.62 1.16
CA GLU A 79 -10.83 -14.69 2.03
C GLU A 79 -9.85 -14.15 3.08
N THR A 80 -8.95 -13.27 2.67
CA THR A 80 -8.04 -12.58 3.60
C THR A 80 -8.82 -11.74 4.60
N GLY A 81 -9.84 -11.02 4.12
CA GLY A 81 -10.73 -10.20 4.96
C GLY A 81 -11.44 -11.05 6.00
N ARG A 82 -11.97 -12.22 5.63
CA ARG A 82 -12.64 -13.15 6.55
C ARG A 82 -11.72 -13.59 7.67
N VAL A 83 -10.52 -14.04 7.36
CA VAL A 83 -9.52 -14.49 8.35
C VAL A 83 -9.13 -13.36 9.30
N LEU A 84 -8.86 -12.17 8.76
CA LEU A 84 -8.48 -11.00 9.56
C LEU A 84 -9.62 -10.52 10.46
N TYR A 85 -10.87 -10.55 9.95
CA TYR A 85 -12.05 -10.14 10.67
C TYR A 85 -12.36 -11.08 11.83
N ALA A 86 -12.25 -12.39 11.63
CA ALA A 86 -12.45 -13.40 12.68
C ALA A 86 -11.45 -13.23 13.83
N ASN A 87 -10.23 -12.73 13.54
CA ASN A 87 -9.21 -12.43 14.55
C ASN A 87 -9.39 -11.04 15.20
N SER A 88 -10.36 -10.26 14.75
CA SER A 88 -10.78 -9.02 15.42
C SER A 88 -11.95 -9.36 16.35
N THR A 89 -12.07 -8.67 17.48
CA THR A 89 -13.11 -8.92 18.52
C THR A 89 -14.55 -8.60 18.07
N LYS A 90 -14.84 -8.65 16.79
CA LYS A 90 -16.17 -8.33 16.25
C LYS A 90 -17.07 -9.56 16.29
N SER A 91 -18.20 -9.43 16.98
CA SER A 91 -19.21 -10.47 17.17
C SER A 91 -20.15 -10.69 15.96
N ALA A 92 -20.16 -9.77 15.01
CA ALA A 92 -21.02 -9.88 13.83
C ALA A 92 -20.42 -10.82 12.76
N PRO A 93 -21.24 -11.57 12.02
CA PRO A 93 -20.77 -12.43 10.95
C PRO A 93 -20.09 -11.62 9.84
N PHE A 94 -19.01 -12.17 9.27
CA PHE A 94 -18.32 -11.55 8.14
C PHE A 94 -19.19 -11.56 6.88
N ASN A 95 -19.36 -10.37 6.29
CA ASN A 95 -19.91 -10.20 4.95
C ASN A 95 -18.91 -9.39 4.13
N THR A 96 -18.70 -9.76 2.87
CA THR A 96 -17.76 -9.09 1.97
C THR A 96 -18.06 -7.61 1.76
N THR A 97 -19.31 -7.17 1.87
CA THR A 97 -19.73 -5.78 1.73
C THR A 97 -19.08 -4.85 2.77
N ILE A 98 -18.69 -5.39 3.94
CA ILE A 98 -18.00 -4.60 4.97
C ILE A 98 -16.62 -4.09 4.49
N LEU A 99 -16.02 -4.74 3.48
CA LEU A 99 -14.74 -4.32 2.92
C LEU A 99 -14.85 -3.03 2.09
N PHE A 100 -16.06 -2.59 1.71
CA PHE A 100 -16.29 -1.26 1.13
C PHE A 100 -16.33 -0.15 2.19
N ASN A 101 -16.54 -0.51 3.48
CA ASN A 101 -16.43 0.46 4.57
C ASN A 101 -14.98 0.89 4.77
N PRO A 102 -14.65 2.18 4.66
CA PRO A 102 -13.27 2.66 4.72
C PRO A 102 -12.55 2.30 6.01
N ASP A 103 -13.20 2.47 7.16
CA ASP A 103 -12.57 2.25 8.47
C ASP A 103 -12.26 0.77 8.69
N THR A 104 -13.20 -0.11 8.33
CA THR A 104 -13.01 -1.56 8.41
C THR A 104 -11.89 -2.01 7.45
N ASN A 105 -11.89 -1.51 6.22
CA ASN A 105 -10.87 -1.86 5.23
C ASN A 105 -9.47 -1.42 5.66
N ILE A 106 -9.33 -0.18 6.16
CA ILE A 106 -8.07 0.35 6.70
C ILE A 106 -7.62 -0.49 7.90
N GLN A 107 -8.51 -0.78 8.85
CA GLN A 107 -8.17 -1.59 10.02
C GLN A 107 -7.62 -2.96 9.63
N LEU A 108 -8.35 -3.70 8.79
CA LEU A 108 -7.95 -5.05 8.36
C LEU A 108 -6.67 -5.04 7.52
N GLY A 109 -6.55 -4.09 6.59
CA GLY A 109 -5.35 -3.98 5.76
C GLY A 109 -4.10 -3.62 6.56
N ILE A 110 -4.20 -2.71 7.54
CA ILE A 110 -3.07 -2.36 8.42
C ILE A 110 -2.74 -3.50 9.37
N GLN A 111 -3.75 -4.23 9.89
CA GLN A 111 -3.55 -5.45 10.66
C GLN A 111 -2.75 -6.49 9.87
N TYR A 112 -3.08 -6.70 8.59
CA TYR A 112 -2.33 -7.61 7.72
C TYR A 112 -0.88 -7.15 7.51
N ILE A 113 -0.66 -5.86 7.25
CA ILE A 113 0.71 -5.31 7.16
C ILE A 113 1.46 -5.52 8.49
N GLY A 114 0.80 -5.34 9.64
CA GLY A 114 1.38 -5.60 10.96
C GLY A 114 1.82 -7.06 11.15
N GLN A 115 1.03 -8.02 10.68
CA GLN A 115 1.41 -9.45 10.67
C GLN A 115 2.63 -9.70 9.77
N LEU A 116 2.65 -9.10 8.58
CA LEU A 116 3.78 -9.19 7.64
C LEU A 116 5.04 -8.51 8.21
N ASN A 117 4.89 -7.38 8.94
CA ASN A 117 5.99 -6.71 9.63
C ASN A 117 6.69 -7.63 10.65
N LYS A 118 5.90 -8.35 11.45
CA LYS A 118 6.44 -9.33 12.39
C LYS A 118 7.16 -10.46 11.67
N ARG A 119 6.54 -11.00 10.63
CA ARG A 119 7.06 -12.14 9.86
C ARG A 119 8.34 -11.82 9.10
N PHE A 120 8.45 -10.62 8.53
CA PHE A 120 9.56 -10.23 7.64
C PHE A 120 10.46 -9.14 8.24
N LYS A 121 10.50 -9.01 9.57
CA LYS A 121 11.40 -8.10 10.30
C LYS A 121 11.36 -6.67 9.74
N LYS A 122 10.18 -6.18 9.40
CA LYS A 122 9.93 -4.84 8.82
C LYS A 122 10.60 -4.58 7.46
N ASN A 123 11.04 -5.59 6.73
CA ASN A 123 11.55 -5.43 5.37
C ASN A 123 10.40 -5.06 4.43
N LYS A 124 10.37 -3.79 4.00
CA LYS A 124 9.27 -3.24 3.20
C LYS A 124 9.09 -3.95 1.86
N THR A 125 10.19 -4.31 1.20
CA THR A 125 10.16 -5.06 -0.07
C THR A 125 9.48 -6.42 0.11
N HIS A 126 9.88 -7.18 1.13
CA HIS A 126 9.27 -8.49 1.41
C HIS A 126 7.79 -8.38 1.78
N ILE A 127 7.42 -7.34 2.54
CA ILE A 127 6.03 -7.06 2.90
C ILE A 127 5.19 -6.78 1.65
N LEU A 128 5.66 -5.91 0.75
CA LEU A 128 4.94 -5.56 -0.47
C LEU A 128 4.79 -6.74 -1.44
N ILE A 129 5.85 -7.55 -1.59
CA ILE A 129 5.78 -8.78 -2.39
C ILE A 129 4.73 -9.73 -1.79
N SER A 130 4.76 -9.90 -0.47
CA SER A 130 3.80 -10.80 0.21
C SER A 130 2.38 -10.27 0.15
N TYR A 131 2.20 -8.96 0.22
CA TYR A 131 0.89 -8.33 0.11
C TYR A 131 0.26 -8.55 -1.27
N ASN A 132 1.03 -8.34 -2.33
CA ASN A 132 0.55 -8.42 -3.71
C ASN A 132 0.52 -9.87 -4.27
N ALA A 133 1.60 -10.64 -4.05
CA ALA A 133 1.77 -11.98 -4.63
C ALA A 133 1.59 -13.12 -3.62
N GLY A 134 1.40 -12.80 -2.35
CA GLY A 134 1.29 -13.78 -1.27
C GLY A 134 2.65 -14.21 -0.68
N PRO A 135 2.67 -14.55 0.62
CA PRO A 135 3.89 -14.91 1.33
C PRO A 135 4.54 -16.22 0.85
N HIS A 136 3.75 -17.10 0.23
CA HIS A 136 4.26 -18.34 -0.36
C HIS A 136 5.19 -18.05 -1.55
N ASN A 137 4.77 -17.16 -2.45
CA ASN A 137 5.59 -16.77 -3.60
C ASN A 137 6.87 -16.07 -3.16
N LEU A 138 6.80 -15.16 -2.17
CA LEU A 138 8.00 -14.56 -1.61
C LEU A 138 8.97 -15.62 -1.10
N LYS A 139 8.52 -16.61 -0.31
CA LYS A 139 9.38 -17.70 0.21
C LYS A 139 10.07 -18.46 -0.93
N LYS A 140 9.33 -18.77 -2.00
CA LYS A 140 9.88 -19.40 -3.21
C LYS A 140 10.98 -18.57 -3.84
N TRP A 141 10.75 -17.26 -4.00
CA TRP A 141 11.70 -16.36 -4.65
C TRP A 141 12.93 -16.09 -3.79
N LEU A 142 12.79 -15.95 -2.48
CA LEU A 142 13.91 -15.85 -1.56
C LEU A 142 14.83 -17.08 -1.62
N LYS A 143 14.26 -18.30 -1.75
CA LYS A 143 15.06 -19.51 -1.94
C LYS A 143 15.75 -19.52 -3.30
N ARG A 144 15.01 -19.19 -4.37
CA ARG A 144 15.53 -19.21 -5.75
C ARG A 144 16.66 -18.19 -5.97
N PHE A 145 16.54 -17.01 -5.38
CA PHE A 145 17.44 -15.89 -5.56
C PHE A 145 18.29 -15.59 -4.32
N SER A 146 18.58 -16.61 -3.50
CA SER A 146 19.34 -16.46 -2.25
C SER A 146 20.75 -15.91 -2.44
N HIS A 147 21.32 -16.04 -3.64
CA HIS A 147 22.63 -15.52 -4.02
C HIS A 147 22.63 -14.00 -4.30
N LEU A 148 21.49 -13.39 -4.49
CA LEU A 148 21.37 -11.94 -4.75
C LEU A 148 21.39 -11.16 -3.43
N GLN A 149 22.45 -10.36 -3.23
CA GLN A 149 22.60 -9.52 -2.04
C GLN A 149 21.97 -8.13 -2.21
N ASP A 150 21.92 -7.63 -3.45
CA ASP A 150 21.38 -6.31 -3.77
C ASP A 150 19.84 -6.35 -3.81
N PRO A 151 19.14 -5.53 -2.97
CA PRO A 151 17.69 -5.48 -2.94
C PRO A 151 17.05 -5.06 -4.26
N ASP A 152 17.68 -4.19 -5.04
CA ASP A 152 17.14 -3.71 -6.31
C ASP A 152 17.25 -4.80 -7.37
N VAL A 153 18.37 -5.53 -7.41
CA VAL A 153 18.55 -6.70 -8.27
C VAL A 153 17.54 -7.79 -7.91
N PHE A 154 17.29 -8.01 -6.61
CA PHE A 154 16.25 -8.95 -6.17
C PHE A 154 14.85 -8.54 -6.67
N ILE A 155 14.49 -7.24 -6.56
CA ILE A 155 13.20 -6.74 -7.06
C ILE A 155 13.07 -6.98 -8.56
N GLU A 156 14.10 -6.69 -9.36
CA GLU A 156 14.07 -6.90 -10.81
C GLU A 156 14.01 -8.39 -11.19
N SER A 157 14.50 -9.28 -10.32
CA SER A 157 14.47 -10.74 -10.53
C SER A 157 13.11 -11.38 -10.21
N ILE A 158 12.15 -10.65 -9.64
CA ILE A 158 10.80 -11.15 -9.34
C ILE A 158 10.12 -11.61 -10.65
N PRO A 159 9.67 -12.88 -10.77
CA PRO A 159 9.12 -13.40 -12.03
C PRO A 159 7.82 -12.72 -12.47
N TYR A 160 7.04 -12.18 -11.52
CA TYR A 160 5.75 -11.53 -11.81
C TYR A 160 5.94 -10.05 -12.15
N PRO A 161 5.77 -9.64 -13.41
CA PRO A 161 5.96 -8.23 -13.82
C PRO A 161 5.04 -7.26 -13.07
N GLU A 162 3.83 -7.70 -12.73
CA GLU A 162 2.89 -6.91 -11.93
C GLU A 162 3.45 -6.63 -10.55
N THR A 163 3.93 -7.66 -9.85
CA THR A 163 4.52 -7.54 -8.50
C THR A 163 5.77 -6.66 -8.50
N ARG A 164 6.65 -6.79 -9.51
CA ARG A 164 7.81 -5.88 -9.65
C ARG A 164 7.39 -4.42 -9.75
N LYS A 165 6.43 -4.14 -10.65
CA LYS A 165 5.89 -2.77 -10.83
C LYS A 165 5.21 -2.27 -9.57
N TYR A 166 4.45 -3.15 -8.88
CA TYR A 166 3.76 -2.82 -7.65
C TYR A 166 4.73 -2.38 -6.56
N VAL A 167 5.74 -3.19 -6.26
CA VAL A 167 6.76 -2.88 -5.24
C VAL A 167 7.41 -1.53 -5.51
N LYS A 168 7.90 -1.31 -6.71
CA LYS A 168 8.55 -0.03 -7.10
C LYS A 168 7.61 1.17 -6.96
N LYS A 169 6.35 1.02 -7.36
CA LYS A 169 5.35 2.11 -7.26
C LYS A 169 5.00 2.44 -5.81
N VAL A 170 4.81 1.42 -4.95
CA VAL A 170 4.48 1.66 -3.54
C VAL A 170 5.67 2.29 -2.80
N LEU A 171 6.88 1.79 -3.00
CA LEU A 171 8.09 2.38 -2.40
C LEU A 171 8.30 3.83 -2.84
N ARG A 172 8.09 4.13 -4.13
CA ARG A 172 8.13 5.51 -4.62
C ARG A 172 7.07 6.39 -3.96
N ASN A 173 5.82 5.92 -3.88
CA ASN A 173 4.74 6.66 -3.23
C ASN A 173 5.06 6.91 -1.75
N TYR A 174 5.59 5.92 -1.05
CA TYR A 174 6.02 6.03 0.33
C TYR A 174 7.10 7.12 0.51
N GLY A 175 8.15 7.12 -0.31
CA GLY A 175 9.19 8.14 -0.27
C GLY A 175 8.64 9.55 -0.51
N ILE A 176 7.69 9.70 -1.44
CA ILE A 176 7.04 10.99 -1.69
C ILE A 176 6.21 11.44 -0.48
N TYR A 177 5.42 10.56 0.16
CA TYR A 177 4.69 10.90 1.38
C TYR A 177 5.64 11.33 2.51
N GLN A 178 6.76 10.63 2.69
CA GLN A 178 7.77 11.01 3.68
C GLN A 178 8.36 12.39 3.37
N SER A 179 8.74 12.66 2.12
CA SER A 179 9.30 13.94 1.69
C SER A 179 8.32 15.11 1.89
N LEU A 180 7.02 14.87 1.65
CA LEU A 180 6.01 15.93 1.75
C LEU A 180 5.59 16.24 3.19
N TYR A 181 5.56 15.21 4.07
CA TYR A 181 4.84 15.31 5.34
C TYR A 181 5.64 14.90 6.58
N SER A 182 6.84 14.33 6.45
CA SER A 182 7.70 14.03 7.60
C SER A 182 8.30 15.32 8.18
N LYS A 183 8.26 15.46 9.51
CA LYS A 183 8.88 16.58 10.23
C LYS A 183 10.41 16.63 10.13
N LYS A 184 11.06 15.60 9.56
CA LYS A 184 12.53 15.54 9.40
C LYS A 184 13.08 16.46 8.29
N ASN A 185 12.23 17.19 7.57
CA ASN A 185 12.59 18.07 6.44
C ASN A 185 12.26 19.55 6.72
N LEU A 186 12.22 19.97 7.98
CA LEU A 186 12.20 21.37 8.41
C LEU A 186 13.51 21.72 9.10
#